data_55e0c2e261e66f7979b6403b07fc8a4a
#
_entry.id   55e0c2e261e66f7979b6403b07fc8a4a
#
_cell.length_a   1.000
_cell.length_b   1.000
_cell.length_c   1.000
_cell.angle_alpha   90.00
_cell.angle_beta   90.00
_cell.angle_gamma   90.00
#
_symmetry.space_group_name_H-M   'P 1'
#
loop_
_entity.id
_entity.type
_entity.pdbx_description
1 polymer ?
#
loop_
_entity_poly.entity_id
_entity_poly.type
_entity_poly.pdbx_seq_one_letter_code
_entity_poly.pdbx_strand_id
1 'polypeptide(L)'
;LPFLQEASEDLDMRMVAMPETFHALPHSDQTLPAVTPDDISYIQYTSGSTRFPRGVVIKHRTALANLKAIIADGLKMNGDDRMMSWLPFYHDMGLVGFVLVPLCAQVSIDYLDTREFAMRPRQWLSLMTKTRATISFAPSFGYDLCARRVRSKAVETYDLSNWRVAGIGAEMIRPQTLEYFA
;
A
#
# COMPACT_ATOMS: atom_id res chain seq x y z
N LEU A 1 -10.94 15.74 9.76
CA LEU A 1 -9.70 15.53 10.50
C LEU A 1 -9.68 16.10 11.94
N PRO A 2 -10.86 16.40 12.58
CA PRO A 2 -10.91 16.91 13.96
C PRO A 2 -10.19 15.99 14.94
N PHE A 3 -10.30 14.66 14.76
CA PHE A 3 -9.66 13.67 15.65
C PHE A 3 -8.14 13.74 15.70
N LEU A 4 -7.47 14.13 14.63
CA LEU A 4 -6.00 14.27 14.64
C LEU A 4 -5.57 15.54 15.38
N GLN A 5 -6.37 16.57 15.27
CA GLN A 5 -6.15 17.84 15.98
C GLN A 5 -6.38 17.64 17.48
N GLU A 6 -7.48 17.02 17.87
CA GLU A 6 -7.79 16.64 19.25
C GLU A 6 -6.73 15.71 19.85
N ALA A 7 -6.31 14.66 19.11
CA ALA A 7 -5.26 13.76 19.54
C ALA A 7 -3.86 14.42 19.66
N SER A 8 -3.63 15.53 18.95
CA SER A 8 -2.36 16.26 19.02
C SER A 8 -2.28 17.26 20.18
N GLU A 9 -3.44 17.64 20.76
CA GLU A 9 -3.49 18.56 21.91
C GLU A 9 -2.88 17.93 23.18
N ASP A 10 -3.02 16.61 23.34
CA ASP A 10 -2.45 15.84 24.45
C ASP A 10 -0.98 15.44 24.25
N LEU A 11 -0.43 15.69 23.07
CA LEU A 11 0.96 15.39 22.73
C LEU A 11 1.76 16.67 22.68
N ASP A 12 2.94 16.69 23.31
CA ASP A 12 3.91 17.80 23.19
C ASP A 12 4.51 17.83 21.77
N MET A 13 3.67 18.16 20.80
CA MET A 13 4.04 18.24 19.38
C MET A 13 4.38 19.68 19.02
N ARG A 14 5.56 19.86 18.46
CA ARG A 14 6.05 21.20 18.04
C ARG A 14 5.27 21.77 16.86
N MET A 15 4.75 20.91 15.99
CA MET A 15 3.97 21.34 14.82
C MET A 15 3.11 20.19 14.28
N VAL A 16 1.89 20.53 13.90
CA VAL A 16 1.00 19.63 13.16
C VAL A 16 0.69 20.28 11.82
N ALA A 17 1.08 19.63 10.73
CA ALA A 17 0.77 20.10 9.38
C ALA A 17 -0.40 19.30 8.81
N MET A 18 -1.44 20.00 8.39
CA MET A 18 -2.57 19.40 7.67
C MET A 18 -2.26 19.31 6.18
N PRO A 19 -2.85 18.35 5.43
CA PRO A 19 -2.60 18.21 3.99
C PRO A 19 -2.77 19.53 3.23
N GLU A 20 -3.77 20.32 3.59
CA GLU A 20 -4.09 21.59 2.94
C GLU A 20 -3.03 22.66 3.16
N THR A 21 -2.34 22.61 4.29
CA THR A 21 -1.30 23.57 4.66
C THR A 21 0.11 23.07 4.37
N PHE A 22 0.28 21.77 4.12
CA PHE A 22 1.59 21.15 3.93
C PHE A 22 2.37 21.78 2.77
N HIS A 23 1.70 22.04 1.65
CA HIS A 23 2.33 22.66 0.48
C HIS A 23 2.71 24.14 0.67
N ALA A 24 2.13 24.78 1.68
CA ALA A 24 2.45 26.17 2.03
C ALA A 24 3.60 26.29 3.05
N LEU A 25 4.11 25.16 3.54
CA LEU A 25 5.26 25.19 4.46
C LEU A 25 6.51 25.71 3.74
N PRO A 26 7.31 26.55 4.41
CA PRO A 26 8.55 27.03 3.82
C PRO A 26 9.52 25.87 3.57
N HIS A 27 10.26 25.95 2.48
CA HIS A 27 11.38 25.03 2.26
C HIS A 27 12.40 25.18 3.37
N SER A 28 12.90 24.05 3.86
CA SER A 28 13.96 24.04 4.86
C SER A 28 15.28 23.67 4.19
N ASP A 29 16.30 24.49 4.39
CA ASP A 29 17.67 24.20 3.98
C ASP A 29 18.41 23.31 4.99
N GLN A 30 17.70 22.82 6.01
CA GLN A 30 18.29 21.92 6.98
C GLN A 30 18.65 20.58 6.33
N THR A 31 19.88 20.15 6.55
CA THR A 31 20.30 18.79 6.17
C THR A 31 19.55 17.77 7.00
N LEU A 32 19.08 16.70 6.35
CA LEU A 32 18.49 15.59 7.07
C LEU A 32 19.51 14.99 8.05
N PRO A 33 19.06 14.55 9.24
CA PRO A 33 19.95 13.90 10.18
C PRO A 33 20.60 12.67 9.55
N ALA A 34 21.88 12.47 9.83
CA ALA A 34 22.56 11.26 9.43
C ALA A 34 21.95 10.06 10.18
N VAL A 35 21.61 9.02 9.45
CA VAL A 35 21.10 7.77 10.00
C VAL A 35 22.06 6.63 9.70
N THR A 36 22.17 5.70 10.62
CA THR A 36 22.97 4.47 10.45
C THR A 36 22.06 3.28 10.11
N PRO A 37 22.61 2.21 9.54
CA PRO A 37 21.84 1.01 9.28
C PRO A 37 21.20 0.39 10.53
N ASP A 38 21.75 0.63 11.69
CA ASP A 38 21.29 0.10 12.97
C ASP A 38 20.24 0.96 13.67
N ASP A 39 20.00 2.16 13.21
CA ASP A 39 18.97 3.03 13.74
C ASP A 39 17.58 2.47 13.43
N ILE A 40 16.63 2.80 14.31
CA ILE A 40 15.23 2.39 14.15
C ILE A 40 14.61 3.18 13.00
N SER A 41 14.08 2.48 12.01
CA SER A 41 13.35 3.08 10.91
C SER A 41 11.89 3.35 11.30
N TYR A 42 11.21 2.33 11.83
CA TYR A 42 9.85 2.44 12.32
C TYR A 42 9.51 1.28 13.26
N ILE A 43 8.36 1.38 13.94
CA ILE A 43 7.79 0.32 14.76
C ILE A 43 6.50 -0.14 14.10
N GLN A 44 6.44 -1.43 13.75
CA GLN A 44 5.24 -2.05 13.20
C GLN A 44 4.50 -2.80 14.31
N TYR A 45 3.28 -2.37 14.62
CA TYR A 45 2.43 -3.08 15.56
C TYR A 45 1.77 -4.27 14.88
N THR A 46 1.86 -5.43 15.51
CA THR A 46 1.14 -6.64 15.09
C THR A 46 -0.21 -6.69 15.76
N SER A 47 -1.22 -7.16 15.03
CA SER A 47 -2.57 -7.40 15.59
C SER A 47 -2.60 -8.52 16.67
N GLY A 48 -1.52 -9.27 16.80
CA GLY A 48 -1.19 -10.27 17.80
C GLY A 48 -2.34 -11.23 18.22
N SER A 49 -2.06 -12.50 18.33
CA SER A 49 -2.94 -13.46 18.99
C SER A 49 -3.01 -13.23 20.51
N THR A 50 -2.24 -12.29 21.05
CA THR A 50 -2.18 -11.92 22.46
C THR A 50 -2.96 -10.65 22.72
N ARG A 51 -3.45 -10.51 23.96
CA ARG A 51 -4.34 -9.43 24.42
C ARG A 51 -3.83 -7.99 24.18
N PHE A 52 -2.53 -7.84 23.93
CA PHE A 52 -1.89 -6.54 23.68
C PHE A 52 -1.10 -6.57 22.38
N PRO A 53 -1.25 -5.56 21.52
CA PRO A 53 -0.44 -5.40 20.32
C PRO A 53 1.06 -5.32 20.69
N ARG A 54 1.91 -5.98 19.90
CA ARG A 54 3.36 -5.92 20.08
C ARG A 54 3.96 -5.05 19.00
N GLY A 55 4.78 -4.06 19.41
CA GLY A 55 5.57 -3.25 18.50
C GLY A 55 6.84 -4.00 18.08
N VAL A 56 6.94 -4.31 16.81
CA VAL A 56 8.15 -4.90 16.22
C VAL A 56 9.04 -3.76 15.72
N VAL A 57 10.25 -3.69 16.27
CA VAL A 57 11.24 -2.68 15.90
C VAL A 57 11.89 -3.06 14.58
N ILE A 58 11.76 -2.19 13.58
CA ILE A 58 12.36 -2.37 12.27
C ILE A 58 13.52 -1.37 12.11
N LYS A 59 14.72 -1.90 11.90
CA LYS A 59 15.93 -1.11 11.62
C LYS A 59 16.04 -0.79 10.14
N HIS A 60 16.76 0.27 9.79
CA HIS A 60 17.00 0.64 8.38
C HIS A 60 17.57 -0.52 7.57
N ARG A 61 18.60 -1.23 8.09
CA ARG A 61 19.18 -2.38 7.40
C ARG A 61 18.17 -3.51 7.13
N THR A 62 17.26 -3.76 8.07
CA THR A 62 16.25 -4.81 7.94
C THR A 62 15.21 -4.43 6.89
N ALA A 63 14.73 -3.18 6.94
CA ALA A 63 13.79 -2.65 5.94
C ALA A 63 14.41 -2.72 4.53
N LEU A 64 15.62 -2.19 4.36
CA LEU A 64 16.28 -2.14 3.05
C LEU A 64 16.60 -3.54 2.50
N ALA A 65 17.02 -4.48 3.35
CA ALA A 65 17.24 -5.87 2.92
C ALA A 65 15.96 -6.53 2.41
N ASN A 66 14.86 -6.34 3.12
CA ASN A 66 13.55 -6.84 2.71
C ASN A 66 13.06 -6.19 1.41
N LEU A 67 13.17 -4.87 1.30
CA LEU A 67 12.77 -4.13 0.10
C LEU A 67 13.59 -4.57 -1.12
N LYS A 68 14.92 -4.75 -0.97
CA LYS A 68 15.77 -5.25 -2.03
C LYS A 68 15.34 -6.65 -2.50
N ALA A 69 15.05 -7.56 -1.56
CA ALA A 69 14.60 -8.91 -1.90
C ALA A 69 13.23 -8.87 -2.63
N ILE A 70 12.28 -8.04 -2.17
CA ILE A 70 10.98 -7.88 -2.82
C ILE A 70 11.16 -7.34 -4.25
N ILE A 71 11.94 -6.27 -4.41
CA ILE A 71 12.11 -5.56 -5.69
C ILE A 71 12.87 -6.44 -6.71
N ALA A 72 14.02 -6.95 -6.31
CA ALA A 72 14.94 -7.63 -7.23
C ALA A 72 14.59 -9.11 -7.42
N ASP A 73 14.32 -9.84 -6.34
CA ASP A 73 14.18 -11.28 -6.38
C ASP A 73 12.71 -11.71 -6.50
N GLY A 74 11.82 -11.06 -5.75
CA GLY A 74 10.40 -11.39 -5.71
C GLY A 74 9.65 -10.89 -6.93
N LEU A 75 9.59 -9.58 -7.10
CA LEU A 75 8.80 -8.93 -8.15
C LEU A 75 9.57 -8.73 -9.45
N LYS A 76 10.90 -8.78 -9.40
CA LYS A 76 11.80 -8.51 -10.54
C LYS A 76 11.40 -7.21 -11.23
N MET A 77 11.29 -6.15 -10.42
CA MET A 77 10.81 -4.86 -10.88
C MET A 77 11.79 -4.20 -11.84
N ASN A 78 11.24 -3.44 -12.76
CA ASN A 78 12.00 -2.65 -13.73
C ASN A 78 11.37 -1.24 -13.86
N GLY A 79 12.01 -0.36 -14.64
CA GLY A 79 11.58 1.04 -14.79
C GLY A 79 10.24 1.24 -15.48
N ASP A 80 9.72 0.24 -16.17
CA ASP A 80 8.43 0.29 -16.86
C ASP A 80 7.27 -0.13 -15.95
N ASP A 81 7.57 -0.62 -14.74
CA ASP A 81 6.55 -1.03 -13.79
C ASP A 81 5.79 0.18 -13.24
N ARG A 82 4.48 0.00 -13.10
CA ARG A 82 3.57 0.92 -12.45
C ARG A 82 2.71 0.15 -11.46
N MET A 83 2.66 0.64 -10.26
CA MET A 83 1.91 -0.02 -9.19
C MET A 83 0.53 0.62 -8.99
N MET A 84 -0.39 -0.17 -8.47
CA MET A 84 -1.70 0.31 -8.05
C MET A 84 -2.13 -0.40 -6.77
N SER A 85 -2.66 0.36 -5.80
CA SER A 85 -3.10 -0.22 -4.54
C SER A 85 -4.32 0.50 -3.95
N TRP A 86 -5.18 -0.27 -3.30
CA TRP A 86 -6.25 0.20 -2.43
C TRP A 86 -6.03 -0.23 -0.97
N LEU A 87 -4.88 -0.88 -0.68
CA LEU A 87 -4.58 -1.42 0.64
C LEU A 87 -4.30 -0.28 1.64
N PRO A 88 -4.77 -0.41 2.88
CA PRO A 88 -4.53 0.59 3.91
C PRO A 88 -3.05 0.63 4.33
N PHE A 89 -2.52 1.82 4.56
CA PHE A 89 -1.12 2.03 4.91
C PHE A 89 -0.75 1.60 6.34
N TYR A 90 -1.74 1.39 7.21
CA TYR A 90 -1.50 0.86 8.55
C TYR A 90 -1.32 -0.67 8.57
N HIS A 91 -1.53 -1.35 7.44
CA HIS A 91 -1.26 -2.78 7.27
C HIS A 91 0.08 -2.96 6.54
N ASP A 92 0.88 -3.95 6.94
CA ASP A 92 2.21 -4.21 6.39
C ASP A 92 2.22 -4.40 4.87
N MET A 93 1.26 -5.13 4.30
CA MET A 93 1.15 -5.29 2.85
C MET A 93 0.95 -3.94 2.14
N GLY A 94 0.18 -3.03 2.72
CA GLY A 94 0.01 -1.67 2.19
C GLY A 94 1.26 -0.82 2.40
N LEU A 95 1.79 -0.79 3.63
CA LEU A 95 2.95 0.02 3.97
C LEU A 95 4.21 -0.45 3.23
N VAL A 96 4.59 -1.71 3.41
CA VAL A 96 5.83 -2.23 2.82
C VAL A 96 5.68 -2.39 1.32
N GLY A 97 4.62 -3.06 0.87
CA GLY A 97 4.43 -3.39 -0.54
C GLY A 97 4.09 -2.21 -1.43
N PHE A 98 3.36 -1.22 -0.92
CA PHE A 98 2.80 -0.16 -1.76
C PHE A 98 3.12 1.27 -1.32
N VAL A 99 3.94 1.46 -0.28
CA VAL A 99 4.56 2.76 0.03
C VAL A 99 6.07 2.65 -0.07
N LEU A 100 6.68 1.73 0.68
CA LEU A 100 8.14 1.63 0.73
C LEU A 100 8.74 1.04 -0.55
N VAL A 101 8.13 -0.01 -1.11
CA VAL A 101 8.62 -0.65 -2.36
C VAL A 101 8.63 0.34 -3.54
N PRO A 102 7.54 1.00 -3.92
CA PRO A 102 7.57 1.92 -5.06
C PRO A 102 8.50 3.12 -4.83
N LEU A 103 8.61 3.60 -3.58
CA LEU A 103 9.55 4.66 -3.23
C LEU A 103 11.00 4.21 -3.45
N CYS A 104 11.38 3.03 -3.00
CA CYS A 104 12.73 2.49 -3.17
C CYS A 104 13.03 2.07 -4.62
N ALA A 105 12.04 1.55 -5.33
CA ALA A 105 12.17 1.17 -6.74
C ALA A 105 12.08 2.36 -7.70
N GLN A 106 11.69 3.55 -7.21
CA GLN A 106 11.46 4.76 -8.01
C GLN A 106 10.46 4.55 -9.16
N VAL A 107 9.40 3.78 -8.88
CA VAL A 107 8.32 3.54 -9.84
C VAL A 107 7.06 4.30 -9.43
N SER A 108 6.24 4.63 -10.42
CA SER A 108 4.96 5.30 -10.19
C SER A 108 3.96 4.38 -9.50
N ILE A 109 3.15 4.96 -8.62
CA ILE A 109 2.03 4.26 -7.97
C ILE A 109 0.77 5.11 -7.98
N ASP A 110 -0.37 4.47 -8.20
CA ASP A 110 -1.70 5.04 -8.04
C ASP A 110 -2.38 4.45 -6.82
N TYR A 111 -3.11 5.27 -6.09
CA TYR A 111 -3.87 4.82 -4.92
C TYR A 111 -5.37 5.00 -5.14
N LEU A 112 -6.12 3.99 -4.74
CA LEU A 112 -7.57 4.05 -4.55
C LEU A 112 -7.85 4.03 -3.05
N ASP A 113 -8.71 4.92 -2.59
CA ASP A 113 -9.12 4.89 -1.18
C ASP A 113 -9.78 3.55 -0.83
N THR A 114 -9.43 2.99 0.34
CA THR A 114 -9.91 1.68 0.78
C THR A 114 -11.45 1.65 0.91
N ARG A 115 -12.09 2.75 1.32
CA ARG A 115 -13.55 2.85 1.43
C ARG A 115 -14.20 2.92 0.05
N GLU A 116 -13.59 3.66 -0.88
CA GLU A 116 -14.05 3.68 -2.28
C GLU A 116 -13.96 2.29 -2.91
N PHE A 117 -12.88 1.55 -2.67
CA PHE A 117 -12.81 0.14 -3.08
C PHE A 117 -13.94 -0.69 -2.48
N ALA A 118 -14.18 -0.59 -1.17
CA ALA A 118 -15.25 -1.37 -0.51
C ALA A 118 -16.63 -1.08 -1.08
N MET A 119 -16.92 0.18 -1.39
CA MET A 119 -18.19 0.59 -2.00
C MET A 119 -18.30 0.22 -3.48
N ARG A 120 -17.21 0.35 -4.22
CA ARG A 120 -17.15 0.22 -5.67
C ARG A 120 -15.93 -0.60 -6.13
N PRO A 121 -15.86 -1.90 -5.83
CA PRO A 121 -14.64 -2.71 -6.07
C PRO A 121 -14.16 -2.69 -7.53
N ARG A 122 -15.09 -2.51 -8.49
CA ARG A 122 -14.74 -2.41 -9.91
C ARG A 122 -13.85 -1.22 -10.25
N GLN A 123 -13.82 -0.17 -9.42
CA GLN A 123 -12.91 0.95 -9.62
C GLN A 123 -11.44 0.50 -9.60
N TRP A 124 -11.10 -0.54 -8.87
CA TRP A 124 -9.77 -1.13 -8.92
C TRP A 124 -9.42 -1.57 -10.34
N LEU A 125 -10.27 -2.34 -11.00
CA LEU A 125 -10.05 -2.82 -12.37
C LEU A 125 -10.08 -1.66 -13.39
N SER A 126 -10.97 -0.69 -13.21
CA SER A 126 -11.02 0.52 -14.04
C SER A 126 -9.73 1.32 -13.96
N LEU A 127 -9.17 1.47 -12.75
CA LEU A 127 -7.90 2.17 -12.56
C LEU A 127 -6.73 1.37 -13.11
N MET A 128 -6.67 0.05 -12.90
CA MET A 128 -5.68 -0.83 -13.51
C MET A 128 -5.64 -0.66 -15.03
N THR A 129 -6.82 -0.66 -15.66
CA THR A 129 -6.98 -0.42 -17.10
C THR A 129 -6.49 0.98 -17.51
N LYS A 130 -6.97 2.01 -16.82
CA LYS A 130 -6.69 3.41 -17.14
C LYS A 130 -5.21 3.76 -17.00
N THR A 131 -4.60 3.30 -15.91
CA THR A 131 -3.21 3.64 -15.57
C THR A 131 -2.21 2.65 -16.17
N ARG A 132 -2.70 1.56 -16.77
CA ARG A 132 -1.88 0.45 -17.29
C ARG A 132 -0.95 -0.12 -16.21
N ALA A 133 -1.44 -0.20 -14.98
CA ALA A 133 -0.65 -0.69 -13.86
C ALA A 133 -0.23 -2.16 -14.07
N THR A 134 1.00 -2.46 -13.69
CA THR A 134 1.62 -3.78 -13.92
C THR A 134 1.63 -4.65 -12.68
N ILE A 135 1.51 -4.04 -11.50
CA ILE A 135 1.62 -4.72 -10.20
C ILE A 135 0.51 -4.23 -9.27
N SER A 136 -0.28 -5.16 -8.76
CA SER A 136 -1.25 -4.89 -7.71
C SER A 136 -1.54 -6.15 -6.89
N PHE A 137 -1.74 -5.99 -5.59
CA PHE A 137 -1.98 -7.08 -4.65
C PHE A 137 -3.26 -6.85 -3.89
N ALA A 138 -3.90 -7.94 -3.50
CA ALA A 138 -5.05 -7.91 -2.62
C ALA A 138 -5.17 -9.21 -1.80
N PRO A 139 -5.87 -9.19 -0.68
CA PRO A 139 -6.38 -10.40 -0.04
C PRO A 139 -7.41 -11.10 -0.92
N SER A 140 -7.66 -12.39 -0.68
CA SER A 140 -8.63 -13.20 -1.47
C SER A 140 -10.00 -12.54 -1.57
N PHE A 141 -10.48 -11.91 -0.49
CA PHE A 141 -11.78 -11.25 -0.50
C PHE A 141 -11.85 -10.10 -1.51
N GLY A 142 -10.74 -9.41 -1.78
CA GLY A 142 -10.69 -8.31 -2.73
C GLY A 142 -10.98 -8.78 -4.15
N TYR A 143 -10.38 -9.89 -4.55
CA TYR A 143 -10.64 -10.53 -5.84
C TYR A 143 -12.08 -11.04 -5.94
N ASP A 144 -12.56 -11.73 -4.90
CA ASP A 144 -13.95 -12.24 -4.84
C ASP A 144 -14.98 -11.11 -4.96
N LEU A 145 -14.73 -9.99 -4.27
CA LEU A 145 -15.63 -8.84 -4.29
C LEU A 145 -15.70 -8.20 -5.69
N CYS A 146 -14.56 -8.07 -6.36
CA CYS A 146 -14.52 -7.61 -7.75
C CYS A 146 -15.26 -8.54 -8.69
N ALA A 147 -14.97 -9.85 -8.65
CA ALA A 147 -15.56 -10.83 -9.54
C ALA A 147 -17.10 -10.86 -9.42
N ARG A 148 -17.62 -10.85 -8.20
CA ARG A 148 -19.09 -10.80 -7.96
C ARG A 148 -19.73 -9.54 -8.52
N ARG A 149 -19.07 -8.40 -8.41
CA ARG A 149 -19.58 -7.10 -8.86
C ARG A 149 -19.47 -6.91 -10.37
N VAL A 150 -18.47 -7.51 -11.02
CA VAL A 150 -18.32 -7.50 -12.48
C VAL A 150 -19.44 -8.29 -13.13
N ARG A 151 -19.75 -9.51 -12.63
CA ARG A 151 -20.81 -10.35 -13.19
C ARG A 151 -22.24 -9.80 -13.01
N SER A 152 -22.45 -8.94 -12.01
CA SER A 152 -23.78 -8.40 -11.73
C SER A 152 -24.21 -7.25 -12.64
N LYS A 153 -23.30 -6.67 -13.44
CA LYS A 153 -23.60 -5.57 -14.38
C LYS A 153 -22.87 -5.80 -15.68
N ALA A 154 -23.61 -5.95 -16.76
CA ALA A 154 -23.06 -6.08 -18.11
C ALA A 154 -22.18 -4.88 -18.48
N VAL A 155 -21.03 -5.20 -19.11
CA VAL A 155 -20.33 -4.39 -20.11
C VAL A 155 -19.50 -3.19 -19.61
N GLU A 156 -18.64 -3.35 -18.60
CA GLU A 156 -17.39 -2.63 -18.61
C GLU A 156 -16.30 -3.59 -19.09
N THR A 157 -15.66 -3.31 -20.19
CA THR A 157 -14.48 -4.05 -20.64
C THR A 157 -13.25 -3.51 -19.95
N TYR A 158 -12.56 -4.35 -19.20
CA TYR A 158 -11.30 -4.02 -18.56
C TYR A 158 -10.14 -4.58 -19.41
N ASP A 159 -9.17 -3.74 -19.72
CA ASP A 159 -7.91 -4.20 -20.29
C ASP A 159 -6.87 -4.39 -19.18
N LEU A 160 -6.72 -5.61 -18.75
CA LEU A 160 -5.78 -6.01 -17.69
C LEU A 160 -4.50 -6.65 -18.27
N SER A 161 -4.26 -6.55 -19.58
CA SER A 161 -3.13 -7.19 -20.27
C SER A 161 -1.76 -6.72 -19.76
N ASN A 162 -1.70 -5.55 -19.15
CA ASN A 162 -0.47 -5.02 -18.54
C ASN A 162 -0.24 -5.55 -17.11
N TRP A 163 -1.23 -6.15 -16.46
CA TRP A 163 -1.12 -6.62 -15.08
C TRP A 163 -0.22 -7.86 -14.99
N ARG A 164 1.07 -7.62 -14.86
CA ARG A 164 2.14 -8.62 -14.87
C ARG A 164 2.18 -9.44 -13.58
N VAL A 165 1.96 -8.79 -12.44
CA VAL A 165 2.00 -9.42 -11.11
C VAL A 165 0.70 -9.13 -10.36
N ALA A 166 -0.16 -10.14 -10.31
CA ALA A 166 -1.36 -10.14 -9.48
C ALA A 166 -1.06 -10.90 -8.18
N GLY A 167 -0.78 -10.17 -7.10
CA GLY A 167 -0.45 -10.80 -5.82
C GLY A 167 -1.68 -11.07 -4.97
N ILE A 168 -1.71 -12.23 -4.34
CA ILE A 168 -2.76 -12.63 -3.41
C ILE A 168 -2.14 -13.14 -2.11
N GLY A 169 -2.65 -12.70 -0.95
CA GLY A 169 -2.09 -13.11 0.33
C GLY A 169 -2.78 -12.48 1.53
N ALA A 170 -2.06 -12.47 2.66
CA ALA A 170 -2.49 -11.98 3.97
C ALA A 170 -3.65 -12.76 4.64
N GLU A 171 -4.23 -13.71 3.96
CA GLU A 171 -5.25 -14.61 4.47
C GLU A 171 -5.18 -15.96 3.73
N MET A 172 -6.03 -16.91 4.13
CA MET A 172 -6.10 -18.19 3.42
C MET A 172 -6.55 -17.99 1.97
N ILE A 173 -5.69 -18.42 1.05
CA ILE A 173 -5.97 -18.35 -0.39
C ILE A 173 -6.97 -19.45 -0.76
N ARG A 174 -8.10 -19.05 -1.35
CA ARG A 174 -9.13 -19.97 -1.84
C ARG A 174 -8.94 -20.13 -3.34
N PRO A 175 -8.58 -21.32 -3.85
CA PRO A 175 -8.41 -21.54 -5.29
C PRO A 175 -9.62 -21.13 -6.11
N GLN A 176 -10.83 -21.41 -5.60
CA GLN A 176 -12.09 -21.07 -6.27
C GLN A 176 -12.26 -19.55 -6.49
N THR A 177 -11.68 -18.72 -5.62
CA THR A 177 -11.70 -17.26 -5.81
C THR A 177 -10.90 -16.87 -7.06
N LEU A 178 -9.76 -17.51 -7.27
CA LEU A 178 -8.92 -17.23 -8.44
C LEU A 178 -9.58 -17.71 -9.73
N GLU A 179 -10.13 -18.92 -9.75
CA GLU A 179 -10.90 -19.46 -10.88
C GLU A 179 -12.13 -18.59 -11.22
N TYR A 180 -12.72 -18.00 -10.19
CA TYR A 180 -13.89 -17.14 -10.36
C TYR A 180 -13.53 -15.74 -10.87
N PHE A 181 -12.34 -15.25 -10.54
CA PHE A 181 -11.85 -13.93 -10.95
C PHE A 181 -11.25 -13.95 -12.37
N ALA A 182 -10.52 -15.02 -12.74
CA ALA A 182 -9.90 -15.20 -14.05
C ALA A 182 -10.94 -15.39 -15.17
#